data_74d33738086fc6da8984db523b0dd6c0
#
_entry.id   74d33738086fc6da8984db523b0dd6c0
#
_cell.length_a   1.000
_cell.length_b   1.000
_cell.length_c   1.000
_cell.angle_alpha   90.00
_cell.angle_beta   90.00
_cell.angle_gamma   90.00
#
_symmetry.space_group_name_H-M   'P 1'
#
loop_
_entity.id
_entity.type
_entity.pdbx_description
1 polymer ?
#
loop_
_entity_poly.entity_id
_entity_poly.type
_entity_poly.pdbx_seq_one_letter_code
_entity_poly.pdbx_strand_id
1 'polypeptide(L)'
;MKFASLLCATVAAGCLMAATAATAQEPIVIKFSHVVAPETPKGKGAEKFKQLAEQRTAGKVKVEVYPNSQLYKDKEELEALQLGAVQMLAPSLAKFGPLGAKEFEIFDLPYIFPCKAALVKVTTGAIGKQLFQKLENKGITGLAYWDNGFKIMSANKPLHATADFKGLKMRIQSSKVLDAQMRALGSLPQVMAFSEVYQALQTGVVDGTENPPSNMYTQKMHEVQSHATLSDHGYLGYAVIVNKKFWDGLPADVRTQLDGAMKEATEYANNIAQEENDKALEAMKASGKTKFYELTKEERASWRQAMLPVHEDMASRVGKELLASIKTETDAAKCE
;
A
#
# COMPACT_ATOMS: atom_id res chain seq x y z
N MET A 1 -97.26 -5.09 30.16
CA MET A 1 -96.04 -5.24 31.00
C MET A 1 -94.84 -4.91 30.12
N LYS A 2 -94.13 -3.85 30.41
CA LYS A 2 -93.11 -3.20 29.65
C LYS A 2 -91.71 -3.74 30.06
N PHE A 3 -90.89 -4.17 29.11
CA PHE A 3 -89.47 -4.37 29.38
C PHE A 3 -88.65 -3.44 28.45
N ALA A 4 -87.93 -2.54 29.12
CA ALA A 4 -87.02 -1.62 28.46
C ALA A 4 -85.67 -2.30 28.27
N SER A 5 -85.14 -2.30 27.04
CA SER A 5 -83.80 -2.77 26.72
C SER A 5 -82.83 -1.58 26.72
N LEU A 6 -81.84 -1.64 27.59
CA LEU A 6 -80.75 -0.68 27.73
C LEU A 6 -79.67 -1.06 26.74
N LEU A 7 -79.31 -0.17 25.75
CA LEU A 7 -78.25 -0.33 24.78
C LEU A 7 -76.96 0.26 25.36
N CYS A 8 -76.04 -0.56 25.75
CA CYS A 8 -74.67 -0.12 26.10
C CYS A 8 -73.80 -0.01 24.81
N ALA A 9 -73.51 1.23 24.43
CA ALA A 9 -72.54 1.52 23.37
C ALA A 9 -71.11 1.55 23.93
N THR A 10 -70.33 0.54 23.67
CA THR A 10 -68.86 0.49 23.94
C THR A 10 -68.12 1.16 22.80
N VAL A 11 -67.55 2.33 23.07
CA VAL A 11 -66.61 3.02 22.14
C VAL A 11 -65.24 2.35 22.31
N ALA A 12 -64.85 1.55 21.35
CA ALA A 12 -63.49 1.01 21.24
C ALA A 12 -62.58 2.05 20.56
N ALA A 13 -61.80 2.76 21.38
CA ALA A 13 -60.75 3.64 20.92
C ALA A 13 -59.56 2.77 20.38
N GLY A 14 -59.54 2.57 19.06
CA GLY A 14 -58.43 1.93 18.37
C GLY A 14 -57.22 2.87 18.28
N CYS A 15 -56.22 2.69 19.15
CA CYS A 15 -54.90 3.28 18.94
C CYS A 15 -54.24 2.64 17.70
N LEU A 16 -54.32 3.30 16.55
CA LEU A 16 -53.45 3.00 15.44
C LEU A 16 -52.04 3.45 15.82
N MET A 17 -51.22 2.52 16.32
CA MET A 17 -49.75 2.69 16.29
C MET A 17 -49.32 2.61 14.84
N ALA A 18 -49.12 3.76 14.21
CA ALA A 18 -48.39 3.87 12.96
C ALA A 18 -46.95 3.46 13.26
N ALA A 19 -46.64 2.18 13.07
CA ALA A 19 -45.27 1.72 12.98
C ALA A 19 -44.67 2.39 11.75
N THR A 20 -43.93 3.48 11.93
CA THR A 20 -43.04 4.03 10.94
C THR A 20 -41.98 2.94 10.64
N ALA A 21 -42.19 2.16 9.58
CA ALA A 21 -41.17 1.33 9.02
C ALA A 21 -40.04 2.28 8.66
N ALA A 22 -39.02 2.38 9.52
CA ALA A 22 -37.77 3.00 9.17
C ALA A 22 -37.24 2.20 7.96
N THR A 23 -37.39 2.75 6.79
CA THR A 23 -36.71 2.19 5.58
C THR A 23 -35.23 2.22 5.92
N ALA A 24 -34.66 1.06 6.23
CA ALA A 24 -33.23 0.92 6.39
C ALA A 24 -32.61 1.41 5.09
N GLN A 25 -31.93 2.54 5.14
CA GLN A 25 -31.21 3.07 4.00
C GLN A 25 -30.15 2.02 3.64
N GLU A 26 -30.07 1.65 2.36
CA GLU A 26 -29.04 0.72 1.90
C GLU A 26 -27.65 1.24 2.29
N PRO A 27 -26.76 0.38 2.78
CA PRO A 27 -25.44 0.81 3.23
C PRO A 27 -24.64 1.36 2.06
N ILE A 28 -23.85 2.37 2.32
CA ILE A 28 -22.85 2.89 1.39
C ILE A 28 -21.76 1.84 1.26
N VAL A 29 -21.57 1.28 0.06
CA VAL A 29 -20.57 0.24 -0.20
C VAL A 29 -19.24 0.87 -0.60
N ILE A 30 -18.17 0.49 0.09
CA ILE A 30 -16.78 0.84 -0.25
C ILE A 30 -16.08 -0.43 -0.71
N LYS A 31 -15.80 -0.56 -2.01
CA LYS A 31 -14.92 -1.59 -2.53
C LYS A 31 -13.48 -1.15 -2.34
N PHE A 32 -12.75 -1.84 -1.47
CA PHE A 32 -11.34 -1.61 -1.19
C PHE A 32 -10.51 -2.73 -1.81
N SER A 33 -9.88 -2.45 -2.96
CA SER A 33 -9.07 -3.42 -3.68
C SER A 33 -7.58 -3.25 -3.41
N HIS A 34 -6.84 -4.35 -3.36
CA HIS A 34 -5.38 -4.34 -3.28
C HIS A 34 -4.75 -5.61 -3.86
N VAL A 35 -3.45 -5.54 -4.17
CA VAL A 35 -2.76 -6.60 -4.94
C VAL A 35 -2.01 -7.62 -4.09
N VAL A 36 -1.91 -7.43 -2.77
CA VAL A 36 -1.16 -8.32 -1.86
C VAL A 36 -2.07 -9.27 -1.10
N ALA A 37 -1.46 -10.26 -0.44
CA ALA A 37 -2.19 -11.22 0.39
C ALA A 37 -2.77 -10.56 1.66
N PRO A 38 -3.88 -11.10 2.22
CA PRO A 38 -4.50 -10.59 3.46
C PRO A 38 -3.56 -10.57 4.66
N GLU A 39 -2.59 -11.48 4.71
CA GLU A 39 -1.65 -11.65 5.82
C GLU A 39 -0.55 -10.58 5.86
N THR A 40 -0.38 -9.79 4.79
CA THR A 40 0.58 -8.68 4.76
C THR A 40 0.14 -7.53 5.68
N PRO A 41 1.06 -6.63 6.10
CA PRO A 41 0.68 -5.43 6.86
C PRO A 41 -0.44 -4.63 6.20
N LYS A 42 -0.37 -4.45 4.87
CA LYS A 42 -1.42 -3.77 4.10
C LYS A 42 -2.75 -4.53 4.12
N GLY A 43 -2.74 -5.85 3.93
CA GLY A 43 -3.96 -6.66 3.97
C GLY A 43 -4.63 -6.58 5.34
N LYS A 44 -3.86 -6.75 6.42
CA LYS A 44 -4.32 -6.59 7.81
C LYS A 44 -4.84 -5.17 8.08
N GLY A 45 -4.18 -4.14 7.55
CA GLY A 45 -4.62 -2.75 7.63
C GLY A 45 -5.97 -2.52 6.95
N ALA A 46 -6.19 -3.11 5.77
CA ALA A 46 -7.46 -3.02 5.05
C ALA A 46 -8.61 -3.69 5.81
N GLU A 47 -8.39 -4.87 6.39
CA GLU A 47 -9.37 -5.53 7.25
C GLU A 47 -9.64 -4.75 8.54
N LYS A 48 -8.61 -4.15 9.15
CA LYS A 48 -8.78 -3.27 10.32
C LYS A 48 -9.61 -2.04 9.97
N PHE A 49 -9.36 -1.41 8.83
CA PHE A 49 -10.18 -0.29 8.33
C PHE A 49 -11.64 -0.71 8.14
N LYS A 50 -11.89 -1.85 7.49
CA LYS A 50 -13.23 -2.41 7.32
C LYS A 50 -13.95 -2.54 8.67
N GLN A 51 -13.33 -3.22 9.63
CA GLN A 51 -13.90 -3.43 10.97
C GLN A 51 -14.28 -2.10 11.64
N LEU A 52 -13.36 -1.13 11.63
CA LEU A 52 -13.56 0.16 12.28
C LEU A 52 -14.60 1.03 11.56
N ALA A 53 -14.58 1.04 10.22
CA ALA A 53 -15.53 1.80 9.42
C ALA A 53 -16.96 1.32 9.63
N GLU A 54 -17.20 0.01 9.55
CA GLU A 54 -18.52 -0.59 9.77
C GLU A 54 -19.02 -0.37 11.20
N GLN A 55 -18.13 -0.52 12.20
CA GLN A 55 -18.47 -0.29 13.60
C GLN A 55 -18.82 1.17 13.89
N ARG A 56 -17.97 2.12 13.45
CA ARG A 56 -18.14 3.56 13.74
C ARG A 56 -19.35 4.16 13.06
N THR A 57 -19.68 3.67 11.88
CA THR A 57 -20.86 4.12 11.13
C THR A 57 -22.13 3.38 11.50
N ALA A 58 -22.07 2.48 12.50
CA ALA A 58 -23.20 1.63 12.91
C ALA A 58 -23.86 0.91 11.72
N GLY A 59 -23.05 0.41 10.77
CA GLY A 59 -23.49 -0.31 9.59
C GLY A 59 -24.01 0.57 8.44
N LYS A 60 -23.97 1.90 8.54
CA LYS A 60 -24.30 2.78 7.41
C LYS A 60 -23.30 2.64 6.25
N VAL A 61 -22.07 2.19 6.54
CA VAL A 61 -21.04 1.86 5.54
C VAL A 61 -20.75 0.38 5.61
N LYS A 62 -20.60 -0.26 4.45
CA LYS A 62 -20.08 -1.62 4.28
C LYS A 62 -18.80 -1.56 3.49
N VAL A 63 -17.72 -2.12 4.01
CA VAL A 63 -16.43 -2.20 3.31
C VAL A 63 -16.21 -3.62 2.79
N GLU A 64 -16.00 -3.74 1.51
CA GLU A 64 -15.69 -5.01 0.84
C GLU A 64 -14.22 -4.99 0.43
N VAL A 65 -13.40 -5.79 1.11
CA VAL A 65 -11.97 -5.90 0.84
C VAL A 65 -11.72 -6.97 -0.22
N TYR A 66 -10.97 -6.61 -1.27
CA TYR A 66 -10.61 -7.48 -2.39
C TYR A 66 -9.09 -7.60 -2.50
N PRO A 67 -8.46 -8.59 -1.84
CA PRO A 67 -7.02 -8.81 -1.86
C PRO A 67 -6.55 -9.53 -3.13
N ASN A 68 -5.23 -9.77 -3.25
CA ASN A 68 -4.61 -10.64 -4.26
C ASN A 68 -4.97 -10.28 -5.72
N SER A 69 -5.18 -9.01 -6.03
CA SER A 69 -5.59 -8.55 -7.37
C SER A 69 -6.91 -9.16 -7.87
N GLN A 70 -7.84 -9.50 -6.96
CA GLN A 70 -9.12 -10.14 -7.32
C GLN A 70 -9.97 -9.29 -8.28
N LEU A 71 -9.94 -7.96 -8.14
CA LEU A 71 -10.68 -7.08 -9.04
C LEU A 71 -9.77 -6.51 -10.13
N TYR A 72 -8.60 -5.96 -9.75
CA TYR A 72 -7.71 -5.28 -10.68
C TYR A 72 -6.25 -5.59 -10.35
N LYS A 73 -5.44 -5.73 -11.40
CA LYS A 73 -3.98 -5.80 -11.29
C LYS A 73 -3.36 -4.40 -11.18
N ASP A 74 -2.06 -4.36 -10.95
CA ASP A 74 -1.28 -3.12 -10.74
C ASP A 74 -1.48 -2.02 -11.80
N LYS A 75 -1.72 -2.39 -13.05
CA LYS A 75 -1.82 -1.42 -14.16
C LYS A 75 -3.21 -0.79 -14.25
N GLU A 76 -4.24 -1.57 -13.91
CA GLU A 76 -5.63 -1.20 -14.10
C GLU A 76 -6.27 -0.58 -12.86
N GLU A 77 -5.72 -0.84 -11.66
CA GLU A 77 -6.37 -0.45 -10.39
C GLU A 77 -6.57 1.07 -10.26
N LEU A 78 -5.58 1.88 -10.67
CA LEU A 78 -5.69 3.35 -10.56
C LEU A 78 -6.72 3.94 -11.52
N GLU A 79 -6.81 3.42 -12.74
CA GLU A 79 -7.85 3.81 -13.70
C GLU A 79 -9.24 3.40 -13.21
N ALA A 80 -9.37 2.19 -12.66
CA ALA A 80 -10.63 1.71 -12.09
C ALA A 80 -11.09 2.60 -10.92
N LEU A 81 -10.16 3.10 -10.09
CA LEU A 81 -10.46 4.08 -9.04
C LEU A 81 -10.97 5.40 -9.63
N GLN A 82 -10.29 5.95 -10.64
CA GLN A 82 -10.67 7.22 -11.28
C GLN A 82 -12.05 7.13 -11.90
N LEU A 83 -12.38 5.99 -12.52
CA LEU A 83 -13.70 5.71 -13.11
C LEU A 83 -14.78 5.41 -12.06
N GLY A 84 -14.41 5.22 -10.78
CA GLY A 84 -15.33 4.90 -9.70
C GLY A 84 -15.79 3.43 -9.65
N ALA A 85 -15.14 2.54 -10.40
CA ALA A 85 -15.42 1.10 -10.38
C ALA A 85 -15.02 0.45 -9.04
N VAL A 86 -14.02 1.01 -8.36
CA VAL A 86 -13.70 0.79 -6.95
C VAL A 86 -13.61 2.13 -6.24
N GLN A 87 -13.90 2.15 -4.94
CA GLN A 87 -13.91 3.38 -4.15
C GLN A 87 -12.55 3.64 -3.50
N MET A 88 -11.83 2.60 -3.08
CA MET A 88 -10.56 2.70 -2.35
C MET A 88 -9.51 1.73 -2.88
N LEU A 89 -8.26 2.18 -2.83
CA LEU A 89 -7.06 1.40 -3.15
C LEU A 89 -5.95 1.70 -2.12
N ALA A 90 -4.95 0.82 -2.10
CA ALA A 90 -3.66 1.08 -1.44
C ALA A 90 -2.51 0.69 -2.38
N PRO A 91 -2.31 1.40 -3.51
CA PRO A 91 -1.21 1.13 -4.44
C PRO A 91 0.15 1.49 -3.83
N SER A 92 1.20 0.80 -4.31
CA SER A 92 2.58 1.20 -4.01
C SER A 92 2.86 2.61 -4.56
N LEU A 93 3.69 3.36 -3.83
CA LEU A 93 4.11 4.72 -4.22
C LEU A 93 4.80 4.74 -5.60
N ALA A 94 5.44 3.65 -6.00
CA ALA A 94 6.04 3.45 -7.32
C ALA A 94 5.06 3.50 -8.51
N LYS A 95 3.74 3.41 -8.26
CA LYS A 95 2.75 3.29 -9.33
C LYS A 95 2.15 4.62 -9.80
N PHE A 96 2.46 5.71 -9.13
CA PHE A 96 1.88 7.01 -9.45
C PHE A 96 2.55 7.74 -10.62
N GLY A 97 3.76 7.34 -11.00
CA GLY A 97 4.48 7.91 -12.15
C GLY A 97 3.71 7.83 -13.47
N PRO A 98 3.19 6.67 -13.88
CA PRO A 98 2.35 6.53 -15.06
C PRO A 98 1.06 7.37 -15.03
N LEU A 99 0.50 7.60 -13.83
CA LEU A 99 -0.65 8.50 -13.64
C LEU A 99 -0.29 9.99 -13.83
N GLY A 100 1.01 10.30 -14.01
CA GLY A 100 1.53 11.66 -14.14
C GLY A 100 1.85 12.35 -12.81
N ALA A 101 1.81 11.64 -11.68
CA ALA A 101 2.30 12.10 -10.38
C ALA A 101 3.72 11.56 -10.12
N LYS A 102 4.67 12.00 -10.96
CA LYS A 102 6.05 11.47 -11.03
C LYS A 102 6.83 11.68 -9.75
N GLU A 103 6.47 12.67 -8.97
CA GLU A 103 7.11 13.04 -7.71
C GLU A 103 7.00 11.92 -6.65
N PHE A 104 5.97 11.06 -6.73
CA PHE A 104 5.87 9.89 -5.86
C PHE A 104 7.00 8.87 -6.07
N GLU A 105 7.65 8.87 -7.23
CA GLU A 105 8.80 7.99 -7.46
C GLU A 105 10.03 8.39 -6.63
N ILE A 106 10.00 9.50 -5.89
CA ILE A 106 11.06 9.91 -4.96
C ILE A 106 11.25 8.88 -3.83
N PHE A 107 10.18 8.18 -3.44
CA PHE A 107 10.25 7.11 -2.46
C PHE A 107 11.01 5.87 -2.95
N ASP A 108 11.22 5.76 -4.27
CA ASP A 108 11.95 4.65 -4.89
C ASP A 108 13.45 4.94 -5.03
N LEU A 109 13.90 6.17 -4.72
CA LEU A 109 15.33 6.50 -4.78
C LEU A 109 16.12 5.59 -3.82
N PRO A 110 17.18 4.94 -4.30
CA PRO A 110 17.93 4.00 -3.47
C PRO A 110 18.55 4.69 -2.25
N TYR A 111 18.38 4.08 -1.08
CA TYR A 111 18.89 4.58 0.21
C TYR A 111 18.49 6.02 0.56
N ILE A 112 17.34 6.52 0.03
CA ILE A 112 16.85 7.88 0.35
C ILE A 112 16.43 8.00 1.82
N PHE A 113 15.94 6.92 2.42
CA PHE A 113 15.58 6.87 3.84
C PHE A 113 16.60 6.05 4.60
N PRO A 114 17.37 6.67 5.50
CA PRO A 114 18.36 5.96 6.31
C PRO A 114 17.72 5.09 7.40
N CYS A 115 16.49 5.40 7.81
CA CYS A 115 15.74 4.67 8.84
C CYS A 115 14.24 4.96 8.78
N LYS A 116 13.44 4.18 9.53
CA LYS A 116 12.00 4.35 9.64
C LYS A 116 11.59 5.73 10.20
N ALA A 117 12.35 6.29 11.15
CA ALA A 117 12.04 7.61 11.72
C ALA A 117 12.09 8.72 10.64
N ALA A 118 13.08 8.68 9.75
CA ALA A 118 13.19 9.60 8.62
C ALA A 118 11.98 9.49 7.67
N LEU A 119 11.57 8.26 7.35
CA LEU A 119 10.40 8.00 6.54
C LEU A 119 9.12 8.55 7.17
N VAL A 120 8.87 8.26 8.45
CA VAL A 120 7.68 8.74 9.17
C VAL A 120 7.62 10.26 9.13
N LYS A 121 8.75 10.96 9.37
CA LYS A 121 8.82 12.41 9.32
C LYS A 121 8.40 12.97 7.95
N VAL A 122 8.83 12.35 6.86
CA VAL A 122 8.46 12.75 5.50
C VAL A 122 6.98 12.47 5.20
N THR A 123 6.49 11.27 5.50
CA THR A 123 5.12 10.86 5.15
C THR A 123 4.04 11.55 5.99
N THR A 124 4.30 11.84 7.26
CA THR A 124 3.35 12.52 8.15
C THR A 124 3.47 14.05 8.13
N GLY A 125 4.58 14.56 7.59
CA GLY A 125 4.91 15.98 7.52
C GLY A 125 4.29 16.72 6.33
N ALA A 126 4.82 17.93 6.07
CA ALA A 126 4.38 18.79 4.98
C ALA A 126 4.59 18.16 3.60
N ILE A 127 5.69 17.40 3.43
CA ILE A 127 6.04 16.74 2.17
C ILE A 127 4.97 15.71 1.78
N GLY A 128 4.58 14.83 2.71
CA GLY A 128 3.54 13.84 2.47
C GLY A 128 2.21 14.48 2.09
N LYS A 129 1.82 15.56 2.79
CA LYS A 129 0.61 16.32 2.47
C LYS A 129 0.66 16.96 1.08
N GLN A 130 1.78 17.58 0.74
CA GLN A 130 1.99 18.19 -0.58
C GLN A 130 1.89 17.15 -1.71
N LEU A 131 2.43 15.96 -1.52
CA LEU A 131 2.32 14.89 -2.49
C LEU A 131 0.86 14.46 -2.70
N PHE A 132 0.08 14.30 -1.64
CA PHE A 132 -1.35 13.98 -1.76
C PHE A 132 -2.14 15.07 -2.48
N GLN A 133 -1.85 16.34 -2.24
CA GLN A 133 -2.50 17.46 -2.97
C GLN A 133 -2.33 17.34 -4.48
N LYS A 134 -1.20 16.79 -4.96
CA LYS A 134 -0.97 16.55 -6.41
C LYS A 134 -1.91 15.51 -7.02
N LEU A 135 -2.56 14.69 -6.21
CA LEU A 135 -3.52 13.67 -6.69
C LEU A 135 -4.92 14.25 -6.88
N GLU A 136 -5.24 15.38 -6.25
CA GLU A 136 -6.60 15.93 -6.28
C GLU A 136 -7.07 16.33 -7.68
N ASN A 137 -6.17 16.91 -8.50
CA ASN A 137 -6.47 17.26 -9.90
C ASN A 137 -6.61 16.02 -10.80
N LYS A 138 -6.34 14.82 -10.27
CA LYS A 138 -6.53 13.52 -10.93
C LYS A 138 -7.79 12.79 -10.47
N GLY A 139 -8.63 13.48 -9.66
CA GLY A 139 -9.86 12.91 -9.11
C GLY A 139 -9.61 11.91 -7.98
N ILE A 140 -8.47 12.03 -7.29
CA ILE A 140 -8.04 11.13 -6.21
C ILE A 140 -7.79 11.93 -4.94
N THR A 141 -8.31 11.46 -3.81
CA THR A 141 -7.98 11.97 -2.48
C THR A 141 -7.06 10.99 -1.76
N GLY A 142 -5.91 11.48 -1.27
CA GLY A 142 -5.00 10.71 -0.43
C GLY A 142 -5.46 10.73 1.02
N LEU A 143 -5.53 9.56 1.67
CA LEU A 143 -6.00 9.42 3.05
C LEU A 143 -4.87 9.12 4.02
N ALA A 144 -3.96 8.22 3.66
CA ALA A 144 -2.90 7.78 4.55
C ALA A 144 -1.71 7.19 3.79
N TYR A 145 -0.54 7.18 4.45
CA TYR A 145 0.62 6.40 4.03
C TYR A 145 0.73 5.16 4.93
N TRP A 146 0.79 3.98 4.29
CA TRP A 146 1.00 2.71 4.97
C TRP A 146 2.40 2.16 4.70
N ASP A 147 3.07 1.76 5.77
CA ASP A 147 4.40 1.16 5.73
C ASP A 147 4.33 -0.31 5.29
N ASN A 148 5.30 -0.74 4.49
CA ASN A 148 5.56 -2.17 4.29
C ASN A 148 7.01 -2.54 4.64
N GLY A 149 7.91 -1.59 4.62
CA GLY A 149 9.29 -1.76 5.05
C GLY A 149 10.35 -1.67 3.96
N PHE A 150 11.59 -1.95 4.35
CA PHE A 150 12.73 -1.96 3.45
C PHE A 150 12.78 -3.24 2.62
N LYS A 151 13.29 -3.11 1.40
CA LYS A 151 13.34 -4.18 0.40
C LYS A 151 14.63 -4.97 0.52
N ILE A 152 14.52 -6.26 0.22
CA ILE A 152 15.64 -7.15 -0.03
C ILE A 152 15.68 -7.51 -1.51
N MET A 153 16.86 -7.84 -2.04
CA MET A 153 17.04 -8.36 -3.41
C MET A 153 17.02 -9.89 -3.39
N SER A 154 16.37 -10.51 -4.39
CA SER A 154 16.47 -11.95 -4.59
C SER A 154 16.83 -12.30 -6.03
N ALA A 155 17.50 -13.43 -6.20
CA ALA A 155 17.85 -13.97 -7.51
C ALA A 155 18.13 -15.49 -7.43
N ASN A 156 18.33 -16.13 -8.58
CA ASN A 156 18.72 -17.54 -8.66
C ASN A 156 20.25 -17.74 -8.56
N LYS A 157 20.97 -16.72 -8.08
CA LYS A 157 22.40 -16.77 -7.74
C LYS A 157 22.68 -15.79 -6.59
N PRO A 158 23.83 -15.91 -5.90
CA PRO A 158 24.25 -14.94 -4.90
C PRO A 158 24.41 -13.54 -5.49
N LEU A 159 24.01 -12.51 -4.72
CA LEU A 159 24.18 -11.10 -5.03
C LEU A 159 24.95 -10.43 -3.89
N HIS A 160 26.28 -10.46 -3.95
CA HIS A 160 27.18 -9.87 -2.97
C HIS A 160 27.73 -8.53 -3.47
N ALA A 161 28.22 -8.52 -4.70
CA ALA A 161 28.74 -7.31 -5.33
C ALA A 161 27.76 -6.77 -6.40
N THR A 162 27.87 -5.48 -6.71
CA THR A 162 27.06 -4.86 -7.78
C THR A 162 27.30 -5.51 -9.14
N ALA A 163 28.52 -6.04 -9.38
CA ALA A 163 28.82 -6.79 -10.60
C ALA A 163 27.98 -8.07 -10.78
N ASP A 164 27.45 -8.63 -9.70
CA ASP A 164 26.61 -9.84 -9.75
C ASP A 164 25.26 -9.59 -10.44
N PHE A 165 24.84 -8.33 -10.55
CA PHE A 165 23.61 -7.96 -11.24
C PHE A 165 23.71 -7.92 -12.75
N LYS A 166 24.93 -7.91 -13.29
CA LYS A 166 25.15 -7.71 -14.71
C LYS A 166 24.39 -8.72 -15.58
N GLY A 167 23.49 -8.19 -16.41
CA GLY A 167 22.70 -8.97 -17.37
C GLY A 167 21.50 -9.71 -16.77
N LEU A 168 21.28 -9.66 -15.44
CA LEU A 168 20.09 -10.25 -14.83
C LEU A 168 18.83 -9.50 -15.22
N LYS A 169 17.79 -10.21 -15.56
CA LYS A 169 16.44 -9.68 -15.74
C LYS A 169 15.79 -9.52 -14.37
N MET A 170 15.74 -8.28 -13.89
CA MET A 170 15.17 -7.98 -12.57
C MET A 170 13.74 -7.44 -12.71
N ARG A 171 12.79 -8.10 -12.08
CA ARG A 171 11.43 -7.60 -12.04
C ARG A 171 11.37 -6.32 -11.20
N ILE A 172 10.68 -5.32 -11.71
CA ILE A 172 10.41 -4.06 -11.01
C ILE A 172 8.93 -3.69 -11.10
N GLN A 173 8.50 -2.74 -10.28
CA GLN A 173 7.24 -2.02 -10.41
C GLN A 173 7.34 -0.94 -11.51
N SER A 174 6.23 -0.29 -11.84
CA SER A 174 6.16 0.70 -12.92
C SER A 174 6.73 2.08 -12.53
N SER A 175 7.99 2.12 -12.11
CA SER A 175 8.72 3.34 -11.73
C SER A 175 9.96 3.52 -12.60
N LYS A 176 10.17 4.73 -13.08
CA LYS A 176 11.38 5.09 -13.83
C LYS A 176 12.61 5.19 -12.94
N VAL A 177 12.41 5.48 -11.65
CA VAL A 177 13.49 5.47 -10.65
C VAL A 177 13.98 4.03 -10.43
N LEU A 178 13.07 3.06 -10.29
CA LEU A 178 13.44 1.65 -10.18
C LEU A 178 14.12 1.13 -11.47
N ASP A 179 13.66 1.57 -12.65
CA ASP A 179 14.32 1.25 -13.91
C ASP A 179 15.77 1.77 -13.93
N ALA A 180 15.99 3.03 -13.56
CA ALA A 180 17.31 3.63 -13.48
C ALA A 180 18.21 2.92 -12.45
N GLN A 181 17.67 2.58 -11.28
CA GLN A 181 18.38 1.85 -10.23
C GLN A 181 18.89 0.49 -10.73
N MET A 182 18.05 -0.30 -11.38
CA MET A 182 18.45 -1.61 -11.91
C MET A 182 19.49 -1.49 -13.03
N ARG A 183 19.36 -0.48 -13.90
CA ARG A 183 20.35 -0.20 -14.94
C ARG A 183 21.69 0.25 -14.37
N ALA A 184 21.70 1.05 -13.30
CA ALA A 184 22.91 1.45 -12.60
C ALA A 184 23.70 0.24 -12.05
N LEU A 185 22.99 -0.85 -11.70
CA LEU A 185 23.57 -2.13 -11.32
C LEU A 185 23.94 -3.02 -12.52
N GLY A 186 23.69 -2.59 -13.77
CA GLY A 186 23.95 -3.36 -14.98
C GLY A 186 22.95 -4.46 -15.27
N SER A 187 21.81 -4.47 -14.60
CA SER A 187 20.73 -5.43 -14.84
C SER A 187 19.72 -4.93 -15.89
N LEU A 188 18.83 -5.80 -16.31
CA LEU A 188 17.79 -5.57 -17.30
C LEU A 188 16.43 -5.50 -16.59
N PRO A 189 15.92 -4.29 -16.26
CA PRO A 189 14.64 -4.15 -15.55
C PRO A 189 13.46 -4.62 -16.42
N GLN A 190 12.54 -5.36 -15.79
CA GLN A 190 11.32 -5.87 -16.40
C GLN A 190 10.11 -5.42 -15.57
N VAL A 191 9.28 -4.54 -16.13
CA VAL A 191 8.05 -4.08 -15.48
C VAL A 191 6.98 -5.14 -15.58
N MET A 192 6.49 -5.61 -14.42
CA MET A 192 5.52 -6.69 -14.36
C MET A 192 4.55 -6.50 -13.17
N ALA A 193 3.28 -6.88 -13.37
CA ALA A 193 2.28 -6.85 -12.30
C ALA A 193 2.66 -7.82 -11.16
N PHE A 194 2.32 -7.45 -9.92
CA PHE A 194 2.73 -8.22 -8.73
C PHE A 194 2.22 -9.66 -8.75
N SER A 195 1.00 -9.86 -9.21
CA SER A 195 0.37 -11.19 -9.35
C SER A 195 1.04 -12.13 -10.36
N GLU A 196 1.92 -11.60 -11.22
CA GLU A 196 2.61 -12.37 -12.28
C GLU A 196 4.03 -12.77 -11.86
N VAL A 197 4.54 -12.19 -10.75
CA VAL A 197 5.97 -12.30 -10.39
C VAL A 197 6.37 -13.73 -10.04
N TYR A 198 5.58 -14.44 -9.22
CA TYR A 198 5.88 -15.83 -8.86
C TYR A 198 6.09 -16.71 -10.10
N GLN A 199 5.13 -16.67 -11.02
CA GLN A 199 5.19 -17.47 -12.26
C GLN A 199 6.38 -17.07 -13.14
N ALA A 200 6.67 -15.79 -13.24
CA ALA A 200 7.79 -15.29 -14.03
C ALA A 200 9.16 -15.70 -13.45
N LEU A 201 9.29 -15.71 -12.12
CA LEU A 201 10.47 -16.25 -11.44
C LEU A 201 10.60 -17.76 -11.62
N GLN A 202 9.49 -18.50 -11.49
CA GLN A 202 9.47 -19.95 -11.63
C GLN A 202 9.89 -20.40 -13.03
N THR A 203 9.44 -19.68 -14.06
CA THR A 203 9.71 -20.02 -15.47
C THR A 203 10.99 -19.37 -16.03
N GLY A 204 11.69 -18.53 -15.24
CA GLY A 204 12.91 -17.86 -15.68
C GLY A 204 12.67 -16.70 -16.67
N VAL A 205 11.44 -16.19 -16.77
CA VAL A 205 11.14 -14.95 -17.52
C VAL A 205 11.90 -13.78 -16.91
N VAL A 206 11.99 -13.77 -15.57
CA VAL A 206 12.89 -12.90 -14.80
C VAL A 206 13.77 -13.74 -13.89
N ASP A 207 14.97 -13.23 -13.61
CA ASP A 207 15.98 -13.91 -12.80
C ASP A 207 15.87 -13.54 -11.31
N GLY A 208 15.26 -12.38 -11.02
CA GLY A 208 15.17 -11.87 -9.67
C GLY A 208 14.13 -10.76 -9.50
N THR A 209 13.95 -10.36 -8.25
CA THR A 209 13.02 -9.30 -7.85
C THR A 209 13.49 -8.60 -6.58
N GLU A 210 12.81 -7.52 -6.23
CA GLU A 210 12.98 -6.82 -4.95
C GLU A 210 11.63 -6.72 -4.22
N ASN A 211 11.59 -6.99 -2.94
CA ASN A 211 10.41 -6.82 -2.09
C ASN A 211 10.80 -6.82 -0.61
N PRO A 212 9.99 -6.26 0.28
CA PRO A 212 10.08 -6.55 1.71
C PRO A 212 9.76 -8.02 2.01
N PRO A 213 10.30 -8.57 3.10
CA PRO A 213 10.14 -9.98 3.45
C PRO A 213 8.70 -10.47 3.50
N SER A 214 7.76 -9.68 4.04
CA SER A 214 6.34 -10.05 4.14
C SER A 214 5.70 -10.31 2.78
N ASN A 215 6.00 -9.48 1.78
CA ASN A 215 5.51 -9.68 0.42
C ASN A 215 6.16 -10.90 -0.25
N MET A 216 7.46 -11.08 -0.04
CA MET A 216 8.20 -12.21 -0.61
C MET A 216 7.69 -13.55 -0.07
N TYR A 217 7.44 -13.61 1.23
CA TYR A 217 6.93 -14.81 1.90
C TYR A 217 5.50 -15.14 1.47
N THR A 218 4.57 -14.18 1.59
CA THR A 218 3.14 -14.41 1.33
C THR A 218 2.84 -14.72 -0.14
N GLN A 219 3.68 -14.22 -1.07
CA GLN A 219 3.62 -14.57 -2.50
C GLN A 219 4.50 -15.78 -2.86
N LYS A 220 5.06 -16.48 -1.86
CA LYS A 220 5.87 -17.69 -2.03
C LYS A 220 7.10 -17.51 -2.93
N MET A 221 7.56 -16.28 -3.16
CA MET A 221 8.69 -16.00 -4.03
C MET A 221 9.96 -16.72 -3.56
N HIS A 222 10.13 -16.92 -2.24
CA HIS A 222 11.23 -17.68 -1.65
C HIS A 222 11.25 -19.16 -2.09
N GLU A 223 10.16 -19.70 -2.61
CA GLU A 223 10.13 -21.07 -3.12
C GLU A 223 10.77 -21.21 -4.50
N VAL A 224 10.90 -20.10 -5.23
CA VAL A 224 11.40 -20.03 -6.61
C VAL A 224 12.62 -19.11 -6.76
N GLN A 225 13.20 -18.66 -5.64
CA GLN A 225 14.41 -17.83 -5.56
C GLN A 225 15.42 -18.48 -4.62
N SER A 226 16.54 -18.97 -5.17
CA SER A 226 17.54 -19.70 -4.39
C SER A 226 18.37 -18.84 -3.45
N HIS A 227 18.45 -17.51 -3.69
CA HIS A 227 19.24 -16.56 -2.89
C HIS A 227 18.48 -15.26 -2.65
N ALA A 228 18.69 -14.68 -1.48
CA ALA A 228 18.21 -13.34 -1.14
C ALA A 228 19.27 -12.58 -0.35
N THR A 229 19.43 -11.30 -0.65
CA THR A 229 20.40 -10.40 0.01
C THR A 229 19.67 -9.34 0.81
N LEU A 230 19.96 -9.27 2.11
CA LEU A 230 19.42 -8.28 3.05
C LEU A 230 20.14 -6.95 2.82
N SER A 231 19.62 -6.17 1.89
CA SER A 231 20.29 -4.98 1.34
C SER A 231 19.72 -3.66 1.83
N ASP A 232 18.45 -3.63 2.24
CA ASP A 232 17.70 -2.43 2.66
C ASP A 232 17.89 -1.24 1.71
N HIS A 233 18.09 -1.56 0.43
CA HIS A 233 18.48 -0.60 -0.61
C HIS A 233 17.36 0.34 -1.03
N GLY A 234 16.12 -0.01 -0.75
CA GLY A 234 14.93 0.74 -1.14
C GLY A 234 13.79 0.53 -0.17
N TYR A 235 12.81 1.40 -0.28
CA TYR A 235 11.61 1.38 0.55
C TYR A 235 10.38 0.95 -0.25
N LEU A 236 9.46 0.24 0.39
CA LEU A 236 8.12 -0.02 -0.13
C LEU A 236 7.08 0.51 0.85
N GLY A 237 6.31 1.47 0.38
CA GLY A 237 5.14 1.99 1.07
C GLY A 237 3.96 2.13 0.14
N TYR A 238 2.82 2.39 0.71
CA TYR A 238 1.55 2.51 0.02
C TYR A 238 0.90 3.85 0.31
N ALA A 239 0.17 4.40 -0.67
CA ALA A 239 -0.79 5.45 -0.43
C ALA A 239 -2.19 4.84 -0.38
N VAL A 240 -2.88 4.97 0.75
CA VAL A 240 -4.32 4.69 0.80
C VAL A 240 -5.03 5.88 0.16
N ILE A 241 -5.76 5.60 -0.89
CA ILE A 241 -6.41 6.60 -1.74
C ILE A 241 -7.87 6.24 -1.98
N VAL A 242 -8.66 7.27 -2.24
CA VAL A 242 -10.10 7.13 -2.53
C VAL A 242 -10.49 7.96 -3.75
N ASN A 243 -11.50 7.49 -4.49
CA ASN A 243 -12.11 8.29 -5.55
C ASN A 243 -12.64 9.61 -4.96
N LYS A 244 -12.15 10.74 -5.46
CA LYS A 244 -12.47 12.07 -4.91
C LYS A 244 -13.97 12.38 -4.97
N LYS A 245 -14.62 12.10 -6.09
CA LYS A 245 -16.07 12.36 -6.26
C LYS A 245 -16.90 11.55 -5.27
N PHE A 246 -16.55 10.28 -5.07
CA PHE A 246 -17.20 9.43 -4.06
C PHE A 246 -17.00 9.99 -2.66
N TRP A 247 -15.75 10.34 -2.28
CA TRP A 247 -15.42 10.83 -0.94
C TRP A 247 -16.08 12.15 -0.60
N ASP A 248 -16.08 13.09 -1.55
CA ASP A 248 -16.71 14.39 -1.38
C ASP A 248 -18.24 14.30 -1.31
N GLY A 249 -18.84 13.28 -1.95
CA GLY A 249 -20.28 13.01 -1.92
C GLY A 249 -20.78 12.31 -0.66
N LEU A 250 -19.89 11.88 0.25
CA LEU A 250 -20.31 11.25 1.51
C LEU A 250 -20.94 12.28 2.46
N PRO A 251 -21.97 11.88 3.26
CA PRO A 251 -22.43 12.68 4.38
C PRO A 251 -21.28 13.06 5.32
N ALA A 252 -21.28 14.28 5.84
CA ALA A 252 -20.18 14.80 6.65
C ALA A 252 -19.90 13.98 7.91
N ASP A 253 -20.96 13.47 8.57
CA ASP A 253 -20.85 12.61 9.74
C ASP A 253 -20.20 11.26 9.38
N VAL A 254 -20.59 10.65 8.28
CA VAL A 254 -20.00 9.40 7.78
C VAL A 254 -18.53 9.60 7.44
N ARG A 255 -18.19 10.67 6.70
CA ARG A 255 -16.81 10.97 6.34
C ARG A 255 -15.91 11.17 7.57
N THR A 256 -16.39 11.89 8.59
CA THR A 256 -15.68 12.07 9.87
C THR A 256 -15.41 10.72 10.56
N GLN A 257 -16.38 9.80 10.56
CA GLN A 257 -16.19 8.46 11.12
C GLN A 257 -15.16 7.63 10.33
N LEU A 258 -15.20 7.74 9.00
CA LEU A 258 -14.24 7.04 8.12
C LEU A 258 -12.83 7.61 8.25
N ASP A 259 -12.65 8.92 8.38
CA ASP A 259 -11.36 9.55 8.68
C ASP A 259 -10.77 9.02 10.00
N GLY A 260 -11.60 8.94 11.03
CA GLY A 260 -11.19 8.37 12.31
C GLY A 260 -10.85 6.88 12.22
N ALA A 261 -11.61 6.10 11.44
CA ALA A 261 -11.33 4.69 11.19
C ALA A 261 -10.01 4.51 10.42
N MET A 262 -9.76 5.35 9.40
CA MET A 262 -8.52 5.33 8.61
C MET A 262 -7.30 5.67 9.45
N LYS A 263 -7.42 6.67 10.32
CA LYS A 263 -6.32 7.03 11.24
C LYS A 263 -5.90 5.83 12.10
N GLU A 264 -6.85 5.18 12.77
CA GLU A 264 -6.57 4.04 13.65
C GLU A 264 -6.07 2.82 12.86
N ALA A 265 -6.64 2.55 11.67
CA ALA A 265 -6.17 1.49 10.81
C ALA A 265 -4.74 1.75 10.31
N THR A 266 -4.36 3.01 10.07
CA THR A 266 -3.02 3.43 9.69
C THR A 266 -2.01 3.21 10.80
N GLU A 267 -2.36 3.62 12.04
CA GLU A 267 -1.52 3.37 13.21
C GLU A 267 -1.30 1.86 13.40
N TYR A 268 -2.35 1.06 13.28
CA TYR A 268 -2.25 -0.40 13.35
C TYR A 268 -1.33 -0.98 12.27
N ALA A 269 -1.57 -0.66 10.99
CA ALA A 269 -0.79 -1.19 9.86
C ALA A 269 0.69 -0.83 9.97
N ASN A 270 1.01 0.42 10.33
CA ASN A 270 2.38 0.91 10.44
C ASN A 270 3.12 0.35 11.66
N ASN A 271 2.41 0.04 12.74
CA ASN A 271 3.00 -0.56 13.94
C ASN A 271 3.37 -2.02 13.74
N ILE A 272 2.57 -2.78 12.98
CA ILE A 272 2.84 -4.21 12.75
C ILE A 272 3.82 -4.48 11.61
N ALA A 273 4.15 -3.47 10.76
CA ALA A 273 4.89 -3.69 9.53
C ALA A 273 6.26 -4.34 9.75
N GLN A 274 7.04 -3.88 10.73
CA GLN A 274 8.35 -4.45 11.04
C GLN A 274 8.23 -5.87 11.57
N GLU A 275 7.36 -6.10 12.54
CA GLU A 275 7.15 -7.42 13.14
C GLU A 275 6.73 -8.48 12.09
N GLU A 276 5.84 -8.11 11.17
CA GLU A 276 5.40 -9.01 10.11
C GLU A 276 6.52 -9.30 9.09
N ASN A 277 7.42 -8.35 8.83
CA ASN A 277 8.60 -8.60 8.01
C ASN A 277 9.60 -9.52 8.72
N ASP A 278 9.83 -9.32 10.01
CA ASP A 278 10.73 -10.16 10.80
C ASP A 278 10.21 -11.61 10.86
N LYS A 279 8.92 -11.81 11.15
CA LYS A 279 8.26 -13.13 11.12
C LYS A 279 8.38 -13.80 9.75
N ALA A 280 8.15 -13.05 8.68
CA ALA A 280 8.25 -13.56 7.32
C ALA A 280 9.69 -13.96 6.97
N LEU A 281 10.68 -13.15 7.35
CA LEU A 281 12.09 -13.45 7.14
C LEU A 281 12.51 -14.73 7.86
N GLU A 282 12.15 -14.88 9.13
CA GLU A 282 12.44 -16.09 9.90
C GLU A 282 11.74 -17.33 9.32
N ALA A 283 10.49 -17.20 8.89
CA ALA A 283 9.77 -18.30 8.24
C ALA A 283 10.44 -18.73 6.91
N MET A 284 10.90 -17.75 6.11
CA MET A 284 11.64 -18.05 4.87
C MET A 284 12.98 -18.72 5.16
N LYS A 285 13.74 -18.26 6.16
CA LYS A 285 15.00 -18.89 6.60
C LYS A 285 14.75 -20.33 7.07
N ALA A 286 13.74 -20.53 7.90
CA ALA A 286 13.37 -21.86 8.43
C ALA A 286 12.94 -22.83 7.32
N SER A 287 12.39 -22.35 6.22
CA SER A 287 12.00 -23.19 5.07
C SER A 287 13.19 -23.84 4.36
N GLY A 288 14.38 -23.29 4.50
CA GLY A 288 15.61 -23.75 3.84
C GLY A 288 15.63 -23.63 2.30
N LYS A 289 14.60 -23.04 1.70
CA LYS A 289 14.47 -22.94 0.24
C LYS A 289 15.32 -21.82 -0.37
N THR A 290 15.57 -20.77 0.40
CA THR A 290 16.34 -19.58 0.01
C THR A 290 17.54 -19.43 0.94
N LYS A 291 18.72 -19.21 0.37
CA LYS A 291 19.93 -18.84 1.13
C LYS A 291 19.95 -17.33 1.33
N PHE A 292 19.96 -16.88 2.57
CA PHE A 292 20.01 -15.46 2.91
C PHE A 292 21.46 -15.03 3.14
N TYR A 293 21.76 -13.83 2.62
CA TYR A 293 23.05 -13.17 2.80
C TYR A 293 22.82 -11.75 3.32
N GLU A 294 23.54 -11.37 4.35
CA GLU A 294 23.55 -10.02 4.87
C GLU A 294 24.82 -9.31 4.38
N LEU A 295 24.63 -8.14 3.73
CA LEU A 295 25.75 -7.34 3.23
C LEU A 295 26.64 -6.88 4.39
N THR A 296 27.95 -7.04 4.23
CA THR A 296 28.92 -6.36 5.09
C THR A 296 28.79 -4.84 4.98
N LYS A 297 29.40 -4.09 5.89
CA LYS A 297 29.38 -2.63 5.81
C LYS A 297 30.03 -2.11 4.54
N GLU A 298 31.11 -2.74 4.09
CA GLU A 298 31.86 -2.42 2.89
C GLU A 298 31.05 -2.71 1.62
N GLU A 299 30.39 -3.86 1.56
CA GLU A 299 29.51 -4.23 0.45
C GLU A 299 28.30 -3.29 0.36
N ARG A 300 27.65 -2.98 1.50
CA ARG A 300 26.55 -2.01 1.56
C ARG A 300 26.99 -0.62 1.11
N ALA A 301 28.19 -0.17 1.50
CA ALA A 301 28.76 1.10 1.04
C ALA A 301 29.03 1.08 -0.47
N SER A 302 29.54 -0.03 -1.00
CA SER A 302 29.76 -0.20 -2.45
C SER A 302 28.45 -0.18 -3.23
N TRP A 303 27.41 -0.88 -2.77
CA TRP A 303 26.08 -0.84 -3.38
C TRP A 303 25.50 0.58 -3.38
N ARG A 304 25.60 1.25 -2.23
CA ARG A 304 25.14 2.64 -2.10
C ARG A 304 25.88 3.55 -3.09
N GLN A 305 27.20 3.46 -3.17
CA GLN A 305 27.99 4.27 -4.10
C GLN A 305 27.60 4.05 -5.56
N ALA A 306 27.36 2.80 -5.96
CA ALA A 306 26.94 2.46 -7.33
C ALA A 306 25.56 3.01 -7.69
N MET A 307 24.65 3.12 -6.72
CA MET A 307 23.27 3.56 -6.94
C MET A 307 23.04 5.06 -6.69
N LEU A 308 23.93 5.76 -5.95
CA LEU A 308 23.76 7.19 -5.65
C LEU A 308 23.59 8.08 -6.87
N PRO A 309 24.25 7.85 -8.03
CA PRO A 309 24.05 8.65 -9.23
C PRO A 309 22.59 8.71 -9.69
N VAL A 310 21.76 7.69 -9.37
CA VAL A 310 20.32 7.67 -9.69
C VAL A 310 19.59 8.87 -9.07
N HIS A 311 20.04 9.37 -7.92
CA HIS A 311 19.43 10.56 -7.29
C HIS A 311 19.56 11.80 -8.18
N GLU A 312 20.71 12.01 -8.79
CA GLU A 312 20.96 13.15 -9.68
C GLU A 312 20.27 12.96 -11.03
N ASP A 313 20.39 11.77 -11.63
CA ASP A 313 19.76 11.40 -12.91
C ASP A 313 18.24 11.58 -12.86
N MET A 314 17.62 11.25 -11.72
CA MET A 314 16.17 11.32 -11.54
C MET A 314 15.69 12.62 -10.88
N ALA A 315 16.56 13.52 -10.47
CA ALA A 315 16.20 14.74 -9.74
C ALA A 315 15.19 15.63 -10.50
N SER A 316 15.34 15.76 -11.83
CA SER A 316 14.38 16.52 -12.64
C SER A 316 13.01 15.85 -12.73
N ARG A 317 12.96 14.52 -12.63
CA ARG A 317 11.73 13.74 -12.69
C ARG A 317 10.95 13.80 -11.39
N VAL A 318 11.63 13.60 -10.26
CA VAL A 318 11.00 13.58 -8.94
C VAL A 318 10.82 14.96 -8.33
N GLY A 319 11.47 15.99 -8.91
CA GLY A 319 11.47 17.37 -8.41
C GLY A 319 12.71 17.68 -7.58
N LYS A 320 13.57 18.58 -8.10
CA LYS A 320 14.84 18.95 -7.43
C LYS A 320 14.62 19.52 -6.03
N GLU A 321 13.64 20.42 -5.89
CA GLU A 321 13.28 21.04 -4.60
C GLU A 321 12.74 20.01 -3.60
N LEU A 322 11.89 19.09 -4.07
CA LEU A 322 11.35 18.01 -3.26
C LEU A 322 12.47 17.08 -2.77
N LEU A 323 13.41 16.73 -3.65
CA LEU A 323 14.58 15.91 -3.30
C LEU A 323 15.44 16.62 -2.24
N ALA A 324 15.70 17.93 -2.39
CA ALA A 324 16.44 18.71 -1.41
C ALA A 324 15.71 18.76 -0.05
N SER A 325 14.39 18.97 -0.07
CA SER A 325 13.56 18.97 1.15
C SER A 325 13.58 17.62 1.88
N ILE A 326 13.48 16.50 1.14
CA ILE A 326 13.57 15.17 1.76
C ILE A 326 14.96 14.95 2.34
N LYS A 327 16.03 15.30 1.66
CA LYS A 327 17.40 15.18 2.20
C LYS A 327 17.54 15.97 3.51
N THR A 328 17.04 17.19 3.56
CA THR A 328 17.05 17.99 4.80
C THR A 328 16.30 17.29 5.93
N GLU A 329 15.12 16.74 5.66
CA GLU A 329 14.32 16.02 6.66
C GLU A 329 14.97 14.72 7.10
N THR A 330 15.61 13.98 6.18
CA THR A 330 16.29 12.73 6.48
C THR A 330 17.60 12.93 7.24
N ASP A 331 18.38 13.97 6.90
CA ASP A 331 19.61 14.34 7.60
C ASP A 331 19.34 14.82 9.05
N ALA A 332 18.18 15.45 9.26
CA ALA A 332 17.72 15.87 10.58
C ALA A 332 17.08 14.74 11.40
N ALA A 333 16.85 13.57 10.80
CA ALA A 333 16.31 12.42 11.52
C ALA A 333 17.41 11.71 12.31
N LYS A 334 17.13 11.47 13.59
CA LYS A 334 18.02 10.64 14.42
C LYS A 334 17.76 9.17 14.07
N CYS A 335 18.67 8.59 13.31
CA CYS A 335 18.70 7.17 13.02
C CYS A 335 19.66 6.52 14.02
N GLU A 336 19.12 5.75 14.95
CA GLU A 336 19.90 4.96 15.92
C GLU A 336 20.43 3.68 15.29
#